data_6da6bf0886e1cb3678a55fd34d658e38
#
_entry.id   6da6bf0886e1cb3678a55fd34d658e38
#
_cell.length_a   1.000
_cell.length_b   1.000
_cell.length_c   1.000
_cell.angle_alpha   90.00
_cell.angle_beta   90.00
_cell.angle_gamma   90.00
#
_symmetry.space_group_name_H-M   'P 1'
#
loop_
_entity.id
_entity.type
_entity.pdbx_description
1 polymer ?
#
loop_
_entity_poly.entity_id
_entity_poly.type
_entity_poly.pdbx_seq_one_letter_code
_entity_poly.pdbx_strand_id
1 'polypeptide(L)'
;GEIAVTVDSDSAITENAIRALVAPFQRPEVGAVAGNIRVSNCDEGFIPKIMEAAFGFGFEMIRCAQSFIGSVLCTPGALSAYRLSAIRPLLDEWVNQTFMGRPSGIGEDRAITSMILRERWRVEYQSSAEAYTKMPVNYRTLCKMLIRWTRSDVRENLVMLGVVLRRFEPFNYELVSFQLGMIFL
;
A
#
# COMPACT_ATOMS: atom_id res chain seq x y z
N GLY A 1 1.89 23.09 -0.22
CA GLY A 1 2.54 21.93 0.40
C GLY A 1 3.25 21.07 -0.62
N GLU A 2 4.20 20.26 -0.18
CA GLU A 2 5.00 19.38 -1.04
C GLU A 2 4.60 17.90 -0.87
N ILE A 3 3.98 17.58 0.26
CA ILE A 3 3.57 16.22 0.63
C ILE A 3 2.07 16.22 0.92
N ALA A 4 1.35 15.25 0.40
CA ALA A 4 -0.03 14.94 0.77
C ALA A 4 -0.03 13.72 1.70
N VAL A 5 -0.86 13.77 2.75
CA VAL A 5 -1.08 12.64 3.67
C VAL A 5 -2.53 12.20 3.57
N THR A 6 -2.75 10.89 3.47
CA THR A 6 -4.07 10.27 3.47
C THR A 6 -4.26 9.47 4.75
N VAL A 7 -5.44 9.59 5.34
CA VAL A 7 -5.86 8.82 6.51
C VAL A 7 -7.33 8.46 6.29
N ASP A 8 -7.69 7.19 6.48
CA ASP A 8 -9.09 6.76 6.41
C ASP A 8 -9.88 7.36 7.58
N SER A 9 -11.13 7.71 7.35
CA SER A 9 -12.00 8.40 8.33
C SER A 9 -12.32 7.54 9.57
N ASP A 10 -12.11 6.24 9.49
CA ASP A 10 -12.30 5.25 10.57
C ASP A 10 -10.99 4.79 11.23
N SER A 11 -9.87 5.42 10.86
CA SER A 11 -8.56 5.12 11.42
C SER A 11 -8.13 6.15 12.44
N ALA A 12 -7.55 5.68 13.54
CA ALA A 12 -6.90 6.51 14.57
C ALA A 12 -5.38 6.41 14.41
N ILE A 13 -4.70 7.56 14.40
CA ILE A 13 -3.23 7.62 14.27
C ILE A 13 -2.57 7.96 15.60
N THR A 14 -1.34 7.50 15.82
CA THR A 14 -0.53 7.90 16.98
C THR A 14 -0.04 9.33 16.86
N GLU A 15 0.30 9.96 18.00
CA GLU A 15 0.72 11.38 18.04
C GLU A 15 1.91 11.70 17.12
N ASN A 16 2.84 10.79 16.97
CA ASN A 16 4.03 10.95 16.15
C ASN A 16 3.89 10.38 14.72
N ALA A 17 2.74 9.80 14.36
CA ALA A 17 2.57 9.10 13.10
C ALA A 17 2.88 9.97 11.88
N ILE A 18 2.34 11.19 11.83
CA ILE A 18 2.57 12.11 10.70
C ILE A 18 4.04 12.50 10.60
N ARG A 19 4.69 12.81 11.72
CA ARG A 19 6.13 13.17 11.74
C ARG A 19 6.99 12.02 11.24
N ALA A 20 6.70 10.80 11.70
CA ALA A 20 7.42 9.60 11.27
C ALA A 20 7.17 9.32 9.77
N LEU A 21 5.91 9.43 9.33
CA LEU A 21 5.50 9.14 7.96
C LEU A 21 6.17 10.07 6.92
N VAL A 22 6.40 11.33 7.27
CA VAL A 22 7.01 12.30 6.34
C VAL A 22 8.54 12.30 6.38
N ALA A 23 9.17 11.69 7.38
CA ALA A 23 10.62 11.68 7.53
C ALA A 23 11.38 11.09 6.31
N PRO A 24 10.93 10.00 5.66
CA PRO A 24 11.61 9.45 4.49
C PRO A 24 11.68 10.39 3.28
N PHE A 25 10.80 11.40 3.19
CA PHE A 25 10.80 12.36 2.08
C PHE A 25 11.98 13.35 2.08
N GLN A 26 12.85 13.30 3.09
CA GLN A 26 14.14 13.99 3.04
C GLN A 26 15.00 13.47 1.88
N ARG A 27 14.77 12.24 1.46
CA ARG A 27 15.36 11.66 0.24
C ARG A 27 14.53 12.06 -0.97
N PRO A 28 15.14 12.73 -1.97
CA PRO A 28 14.41 13.25 -3.12
C PRO A 28 13.77 12.17 -4.02
N GLU A 29 14.34 10.97 -4.00
CA GLU A 29 13.86 9.82 -4.79
C GLU A 29 12.60 9.14 -4.21
N VAL A 30 12.20 9.45 -2.95
CA VAL A 30 11.02 8.88 -2.32
C VAL A 30 9.76 9.58 -2.81
N GLY A 31 8.89 8.81 -3.49
CA GLY A 31 7.63 9.28 -4.05
C GLY A 31 6.42 9.00 -3.16
N ALA A 32 6.45 7.91 -2.40
CA ALA A 32 5.39 7.57 -1.45
C ALA A 32 5.92 6.80 -0.24
N VAL A 33 5.18 6.88 0.88
CA VAL A 33 5.48 6.17 2.13
C VAL A 33 4.21 5.56 2.68
N ALA A 34 4.26 4.26 2.96
CA ALA A 34 3.21 3.51 3.64
C ALA A 34 3.41 3.55 5.16
N GLY A 35 2.36 3.79 5.92
CA GLY A 35 2.34 3.65 7.38
C GLY A 35 2.12 2.19 7.81
N ASN A 36 2.26 1.97 9.11
CA ASN A 36 2.03 0.70 9.79
C ASN A 36 0.57 0.62 10.27
N ILE A 37 -0.17 -0.35 9.77
CA ILE A 37 -1.58 -0.50 10.12
C ILE A 37 -1.73 -1.62 11.15
N ARG A 38 -2.41 -1.29 12.26
CA ARG A 38 -2.70 -2.18 13.37
C ARG A 38 -4.21 -2.31 13.57
N VAL A 39 -4.62 -3.38 14.22
CA VAL A 39 -6.03 -3.63 14.52
C VAL A 39 -6.38 -3.08 15.91
N SER A 40 -7.40 -2.20 15.97
CA SER A 40 -7.80 -1.53 17.21
C SER A 40 -8.73 -2.36 18.10
N ASN A 41 -9.44 -3.34 17.52
CA ASN A 41 -10.49 -4.09 18.21
C ASN A 41 -10.14 -5.57 18.40
N CYS A 42 -8.89 -5.88 18.74
CA CYS A 42 -8.41 -7.26 18.96
C CYS A 42 -9.21 -8.00 20.06
N ASP A 43 -9.75 -7.29 21.04
CA ASP A 43 -10.52 -7.87 22.15
C ASP A 43 -11.95 -8.23 21.77
N GLU A 44 -12.46 -7.76 20.62
CA GLU A 44 -13.84 -8.00 20.20
C GLU A 44 -14.08 -9.39 19.58
N GLY A 45 -13.04 -10.22 19.39
CA GLY A 45 -13.22 -11.58 18.89
C GLY A 45 -11.99 -12.22 18.26
N PHE A 46 -12.19 -13.44 17.76
CA PHE A 46 -11.13 -14.25 17.16
C PHE A 46 -10.66 -13.70 15.80
N ILE A 47 -11.59 -13.20 14.98
CA ILE A 47 -11.28 -12.66 13.65
C ILE A 47 -10.35 -11.44 13.72
N PRO A 48 -10.62 -10.40 14.54
CA PRO A 48 -9.69 -9.29 14.71
C PRO A 48 -8.29 -9.72 15.18
N LYS A 49 -8.19 -10.73 16.08
CA LYS A 49 -6.88 -11.27 16.51
C LYS A 49 -6.09 -11.91 15.37
N ILE A 50 -6.74 -12.69 14.52
CA ILE A 50 -6.11 -13.28 13.34
C ILE A 50 -5.66 -12.17 12.39
N MET A 51 -6.50 -11.15 12.17
CA MET A 51 -6.16 -10.04 11.28
C MET A 51 -4.99 -9.21 11.82
N GLU A 52 -4.88 -9.01 13.15
CA GLU A 52 -3.71 -8.36 13.74
C GLU A 52 -2.43 -9.18 13.50
N ALA A 53 -2.48 -10.50 13.67
CA ALA A 53 -1.34 -11.36 13.39
C ALA A 53 -0.95 -11.33 11.90
N ALA A 54 -1.95 -11.34 11.00
CA ALA A 54 -1.72 -11.23 9.56
C ALA A 54 -1.13 -9.85 9.18
N PHE A 55 -1.63 -8.77 9.78
CA PHE A 55 -1.08 -7.43 9.59
C PHE A 55 0.34 -7.31 10.13
N GLY A 56 0.61 -7.83 11.34
CA GLY A 56 1.96 -7.86 11.91
C GLY A 56 2.94 -8.52 10.94
N PHE A 57 2.63 -9.71 10.44
CA PHE A 57 3.46 -10.38 9.45
C PHE A 57 3.59 -9.55 8.16
N GLY A 58 2.46 -9.04 7.64
CA GLY A 58 2.41 -8.26 6.41
C GLY A 58 3.21 -6.97 6.46
N PHE A 59 3.02 -6.20 7.49
CA PHE A 59 3.66 -4.89 7.62
C PHE A 59 5.09 -5.01 8.16
N GLU A 60 5.33 -5.80 9.21
CA GLU A 60 6.63 -5.86 9.86
C GLU A 60 7.66 -6.71 9.12
N MET A 61 7.26 -7.73 8.36
CA MET A 61 8.19 -8.54 7.58
C MET A 61 8.19 -8.17 6.10
N ILE A 62 7.05 -8.28 5.43
CA ILE A 62 7.02 -8.14 3.97
C ILE A 62 7.25 -6.69 3.54
N ARG A 63 6.53 -5.74 4.14
CA ARG A 63 6.72 -4.33 3.76
C ARG A 63 8.07 -3.77 4.17
N CYS A 64 8.64 -4.25 5.28
CA CYS A 64 10.04 -3.94 5.61
C CYS A 64 10.99 -4.42 4.53
N ALA A 65 10.86 -5.66 4.07
CA ALA A 65 11.70 -6.20 2.99
C ALA A 65 11.50 -5.42 1.68
N GLN A 66 10.26 -5.12 1.30
CA GLN A 66 9.94 -4.29 0.14
C GLN A 66 10.51 -2.88 0.27
N SER A 67 10.44 -2.29 1.46
CA SER A 67 10.97 -0.94 1.74
C SER A 67 12.49 -0.87 1.61
N PHE A 68 13.20 -1.92 2.02
CA PHE A 68 14.66 -1.99 1.88
C PHE A 68 15.09 -1.81 0.42
N ILE A 69 14.36 -2.38 -0.52
CA ILE A 69 14.61 -2.20 -1.95
C ILE A 69 13.88 -0.98 -2.54
N GLY A 70 13.07 -0.26 -1.76
CA GLY A 70 12.33 0.93 -2.19
C GLY A 70 11.13 0.64 -3.07
N SER A 71 10.53 -0.55 -2.94
CA SER A 71 9.49 -1.05 -3.83
C SER A 71 8.33 -1.67 -3.07
N VAL A 72 7.76 -0.93 -2.11
CA VAL A 72 6.52 -1.28 -1.42
C VAL A 72 5.36 -1.26 -2.42
N LEU A 73 4.63 -2.37 -2.53
CA LEU A 73 3.60 -2.55 -3.57
C LEU A 73 2.24 -1.91 -3.24
N CYS A 74 2.04 -1.48 -2.00
CA CYS A 74 0.77 -0.86 -1.60
C CYS A 74 1.00 0.15 -0.48
N THR A 75 0.52 1.36 -0.71
CA THR A 75 0.41 2.43 0.28
C THR A 75 -1.05 2.46 0.76
N PRO A 76 -1.38 1.89 1.95
CA PRO A 76 -2.76 1.70 2.39
C PRO A 76 -3.47 3.04 2.61
N GLY A 77 -4.77 3.13 2.24
CA GLY A 77 -5.59 4.31 2.47
C GLY A 77 -5.63 4.74 3.94
N ALA A 78 -5.52 3.78 4.86
CA ALA A 78 -5.57 4.00 6.30
C ALA A 78 -4.46 4.91 6.84
N LEU A 79 -3.26 4.88 6.26
CA LEU A 79 -2.19 5.85 6.55
C LEU A 79 -1.11 5.80 5.47
N SER A 80 -1.02 6.85 4.66
CA SER A 80 0.02 6.96 3.64
C SER A 80 0.38 8.42 3.37
N ALA A 81 1.56 8.62 2.79
CA ALA A 81 2.01 9.94 2.34
C ALA A 81 2.57 9.87 0.93
N TYR A 82 2.40 10.95 0.18
CA TYR A 82 2.78 11.06 -1.23
C TYR A 82 3.48 12.38 -1.51
N ARG A 83 4.58 12.33 -2.25
CA ARG A 83 5.20 13.53 -2.81
C ARG A 83 4.32 14.08 -3.93
N LEU A 84 3.91 15.34 -3.85
CA LEU A 84 3.00 15.93 -4.82
C LEU A 84 3.60 15.97 -6.24
N SER A 85 4.91 16.15 -6.39
CA SER A 85 5.57 16.08 -7.68
C SER A 85 5.53 14.68 -8.31
N ALA A 86 5.44 13.61 -7.50
CA ALA A 86 5.33 12.25 -7.99
C ALA A 86 3.89 11.91 -8.43
N ILE A 87 2.87 12.39 -7.68
CA ILE A 87 1.48 11.98 -7.97
C ILE A 87 0.74 12.91 -8.92
N ARG A 88 1.02 14.22 -8.94
CA ARG A 88 0.29 15.19 -9.80
C ARG A 88 0.24 14.78 -11.28
N PRO A 89 1.33 14.32 -11.91
CA PRO A 89 1.29 13.88 -13.31
C PRO A 89 0.43 12.65 -13.55
N LEU A 90 0.14 11.87 -12.48
CA LEU A 90 -0.54 10.58 -12.55
C LEU A 90 -2.04 10.69 -12.24
N LEU A 91 -2.50 11.82 -11.69
CA LEU A 91 -3.87 11.95 -11.19
C LEU A 91 -4.93 11.72 -12.26
N ASP A 92 -4.74 12.25 -13.46
CA ASP A 92 -5.71 12.09 -14.55
C ASP A 92 -5.80 10.62 -14.98
N GLU A 93 -4.68 9.92 -15.10
CA GLU A 93 -4.64 8.50 -15.40
C GLU A 93 -5.25 7.67 -14.25
N TRP A 94 -4.94 8.03 -13.01
CA TRP A 94 -5.42 7.34 -11.81
C TRP A 94 -6.94 7.45 -11.65
N VAL A 95 -7.52 8.63 -11.87
CA VAL A 95 -8.99 8.83 -11.77
C VAL A 95 -9.73 8.12 -12.90
N ASN A 96 -9.17 8.12 -14.11
CA ASN A 96 -9.79 7.54 -15.31
C ASN A 96 -9.30 6.11 -15.61
N GLN A 97 -8.71 5.42 -14.63
CA GLN A 97 -8.14 4.10 -14.83
C GLN A 97 -9.18 3.08 -15.32
N THR A 98 -8.76 2.28 -16.27
CA THR A 98 -9.57 1.18 -16.81
C THR A 98 -8.79 -0.12 -16.75
N PHE A 99 -9.50 -1.23 -16.59
CA PHE A 99 -8.92 -2.56 -16.69
C PHE A 99 -9.76 -3.40 -17.64
N MET A 100 -9.12 -3.97 -18.70
CA MET A 100 -9.77 -4.72 -19.76
C MET A 100 -10.97 -3.96 -20.38
N GLY A 101 -10.80 -2.63 -20.57
CA GLY A 101 -11.81 -1.76 -21.20
C GLY A 101 -12.99 -1.36 -20.30
N ARG A 102 -12.94 -1.65 -19.00
CA ARG A 102 -13.97 -1.25 -18.03
C ARG A 102 -13.37 -0.29 -16.98
N PRO A 103 -14.12 0.74 -16.53
CA PRO A 103 -13.69 1.58 -15.44
C PRO A 103 -13.37 0.76 -14.19
N SER A 104 -12.28 1.08 -13.52
CA SER A 104 -11.80 0.35 -12.36
C SER A 104 -11.60 1.29 -11.18
N GLY A 105 -12.53 1.27 -10.22
CA GLY A 105 -12.51 2.10 -9.01
C GLY A 105 -12.25 1.32 -7.72
N ILE A 106 -11.72 0.08 -7.80
CA ILE A 106 -11.42 -0.74 -6.62
C ILE A 106 -9.89 -0.86 -6.49
N GLY A 107 -9.35 -0.58 -5.29
CA GLY A 107 -7.92 -0.68 -5.01
C GLY A 107 -7.13 0.51 -5.57
N GLU A 108 -7.68 1.67 -5.37
CA GLU A 108 -7.12 2.97 -5.75
C GLU A 108 -5.74 3.22 -5.13
N ASP A 109 -5.52 2.73 -3.92
CA ASP A 109 -4.27 2.78 -3.16
C ASP A 109 -3.15 1.95 -3.81
N ARG A 110 -3.45 0.72 -4.24
CA ARG A 110 -2.49 -0.08 -5.01
C ARG A 110 -2.24 0.47 -6.40
N ALA A 111 -3.27 0.96 -7.06
CA ALA A 111 -3.13 1.52 -8.40
C ALA A 111 -2.20 2.73 -8.43
N ILE A 112 -2.40 3.70 -7.52
CA ILE A 112 -1.49 4.86 -7.44
C ILE A 112 -0.07 4.44 -7.07
N THR A 113 0.09 3.44 -6.19
CA THR A 113 1.40 2.89 -5.83
C THR A 113 2.10 2.27 -7.03
N SER A 114 1.40 1.45 -7.82
CA SER A 114 1.92 0.84 -9.05
C SER A 114 2.35 1.89 -10.07
N MET A 115 1.58 2.98 -10.21
CA MET A 115 1.92 4.09 -11.10
C MET A 115 3.18 4.84 -10.64
N ILE A 116 3.31 5.11 -9.33
CA ILE A 116 4.50 5.75 -8.73
C ILE A 116 5.74 4.89 -8.98
N LEU A 117 5.67 3.58 -8.76
CA LEU A 117 6.75 2.64 -9.04
C LEU A 117 7.08 2.59 -10.54
N ARG A 118 6.07 2.65 -11.42
CA ARG A 118 6.25 2.71 -12.87
C ARG A 118 7.08 3.93 -13.29
N GLU A 119 6.91 5.05 -12.63
CA GLU A 119 7.69 6.28 -12.88
C GLU A 119 9.04 6.29 -12.15
N ARG A 120 9.50 5.15 -11.63
CA ARG A 120 10.80 4.93 -10.97
C ARG A 120 10.99 5.69 -9.66
N TRP A 121 9.92 6.15 -9.01
CA TRP A 121 9.99 6.64 -7.65
C TRP A 121 10.12 5.48 -6.67
N ARG A 122 10.85 5.71 -5.58
CA ARG A 122 10.89 4.76 -4.48
C ARG A 122 9.61 4.85 -3.66
N VAL A 123 9.09 3.69 -3.28
CA VAL A 123 7.99 3.58 -2.32
C VAL A 123 8.51 2.85 -1.09
N GLU A 124 8.35 3.46 0.07
CA GLU A 124 8.91 2.97 1.33
C GLU A 124 7.83 2.71 2.37
N TYR A 125 8.23 2.03 3.43
CA TYR A 125 7.40 1.74 4.59
C TYR A 125 8.02 2.35 5.83
N GLN A 126 7.19 2.94 6.71
CA GLN A 126 7.62 3.53 7.96
C GLN A 126 6.92 2.84 9.14
N SER A 127 7.65 1.96 9.83
CA SER A 127 7.10 1.13 10.92
C SER A 127 6.62 1.94 12.12
N SER A 128 7.25 3.08 12.42
CA SER A 128 6.88 3.94 13.54
C SER A 128 5.72 4.92 13.23
N ALA A 129 5.23 4.94 11.99
CA ALA A 129 4.03 5.68 11.62
C ALA A 129 2.82 4.76 11.74
N GLU A 130 2.23 4.69 12.94
CA GLU A 130 1.16 3.74 13.23
C GLU A 130 -0.23 4.33 13.08
N ALA A 131 -1.13 3.55 12.48
CA ALA A 131 -2.57 3.80 12.46
C ALA A 131 -3.33 2.55 12.90
N TYR A 132 -4.40 2.76 13.63
CA TYR A 132 -5.27 1.73 14.20
C TYR A 132 -6.62 1.77 13.50
N THR A 133 -7.03 0.65 12.90
CA THR A 133 -8.31 0.50 12.21
C THR A 133 -9.10 -0.65 12.79
N LYS A 134 -10.44 -0.64 12.62
CA LYS A 134 -11.31 -1.72 13.07
C LYS A 134 -11.45 -2.81 12.03
N MET A 135 -11.30 -4.07 12.48
CA MET A 135 -11.55 -5.24 11.65
C MET A 135 -12.94 -5.83 11.89
N PRO A 136 -13.53 -6.48 10.87
CA PRO A 136 -14.80 -7.17 11.02
C PRO A 136 -14.75 -8.24 12.11
N VAL A 137 -15.82 -8.33 12.92
CA VAL A 137 -15.93 -9.39 13.94
C VAL A 137 -16.66 -10.63 13.43
N ASN A 138 -17.35 -10.54 12.29
CA ASN A 138 -18.08 -11.65 11.71
C ASN A 138 -17.50 -12.12 10.37
N TYR A 139 -17.60 -13.42 10.12
CA TYR A 139 -17.03 -14.10 8.96
C TYR A 139 -17.56 -13.57 7.62
N ARG A 140 -18.86 -13.28 7.53
CA ARG A 140 -19.46 -12.80 6.27
C ARG A 140 -18.89 -11.46 5.82
N THR A 141 -18.69 -10.54 6.77
CA THR A 141 -18.11 -9.23 6.48
C THR A 141 -16.62 -9.34 6.16
N LEU A 142 -15.90 -10.21 6.89
CA LEU A 142 -14.51 -10.54 6.57
C LEU A 142 -14.36 -11.05 5.13
N CYS A 143 -15.16 -12.03 4.72
CA CYS A 143 -15.11 -12.55 3.36
C CYS A 143 -15.36 -11.47 2.30
N LYS A 144 -16.33 -10.57 2.51
CA LYS A 144 -16.59 -9.47 1.58
C LYS A 144 -15.39 -8.53 1.46
N MET A 145 -14.76 -8.21 2.57
CA MET A 145 -13.57 -7.37 2.63
C MET A 145 -12.39 -8.03 1.91
N LEU A 146 -12.09 -9.30 2.22
CA LEU A 146 -11.00 -10.05 1.60
C LEU A 146 -11.21 -10.22 0.10
N ILE A 147 -12.43 -10.52 -0.36
CA ILE A 147 -12.74 -10.60 -1.80
C ILE A 147 -12.46 -9.26 -2.49
N ARG A 148 -12.83 -8.14 -1.88
CA ARG A 148 -12.54 -6.81 -2.42
C ARG A 148 -11.03 -6.58 -2.54
N TRP A 149 -10.26 -6.90 -1.52
CA TRP A 149 -8.81 -6.77 -1.53
C TRP A 149 -8.15 -7.69 -2.56
N THR A 150 -8.47 -8.98 -2.54
CA THR A 150 -7.92 -9.95 -3.50
C THR A 150 -8.19 -9.56 -4.96
N ARG A 151 -9.38 -9.04 -5.27
CA ARG A 151 -9.69 -8.55 -6.63
C ARG A 151 -8.80 -7.40 -7.05
N SER A 152 -8.51 -6.48 -6.14
CA SER A 152 -7.55 -5.39 -6.37
C SER A 152 -6.14 -5.95 -6.56
N ASP A 153 -5.73 -6.86 -5.68
CA ASP A 153 -4.39 -7.45 -5.69
C ASP A 153 -4.11 -8.18 -7.00
N VAL A 154 -5.01 -9.05 -7.43
CA VAL A 154 -4.87 -9.78 -8.71
C VAL A 154 -4.75 -8.81 -9.89
N ARG A 155 -5.57 -7.75 -9.93
CA ARG A 155 -5.49 -6.75 -11.00
C ARG A 155 -4.14 -6.06 -11.02
N GLU A 156 -3.72 -5.51 -9.88
CA GLU A 156 -2.49 -4.73 -9.79
C GLU A 156 -1.24 -5.60 -9.98
N ASN A 157 -1.28 -6.86 -9.57
CA ASN A 157 -0.22 -7.81 -9.86
C ASN A 157 -0.06 -8.05 -11.37
N LEU A 158 -1.17 -8.14 -12.12
CA LEU A 158 -1.11 -8.25 -13.59
C LEU A 158 -0.57 -6.97 -14.25
N VAL A 159 -0.97 -5.80 -13.74
CA VAL A 159 -0.45 -4.50 -14.21
C VAL A 159 1.06 -4.41 -13.95
N MET A 160 1.50 -4.72 -12.72
CA MET A 160 2.91 -4.71 -12.34
C MET A 160 3.74 -5.73 -13.13
N LEU A 161 3.22 -6.92 -13.37
CA LEU A 161 3.88 -7.90 -14.23
C LEU A 161 4.17 -7.32 -15.62
N GLY A 162 3.20 -6.60 -16.20
CA GLY A 162 3.38 -5.90 -17.47
C GLY A 162 4.48 -4.82 -17.41
N VAL A 163 4.59 -4.08 -16.31
CA VAL A 163 5.64 -3.07 -16.09
C VAL A 163 7.01 -3.74 -15.99
N VAL A 164 7.12 -4.79 -15.19
CA VAL A 164 8.36 -5.56 -14.96
C VAL A 164 8.88 -6.18 -16.26
N LEU A 165 8.01 -6.83 -17.03
CA LEU A 165 8.40 -7.48 -18.30
C LEU A 165 8.87 -6.49 -19.37
N ARG A 166 8.36 -5.26 -19.35
CA ARG A 166 8.79 -4.19 -20.27
C ARG A 166 10.12 -3.54 -19.87
N ARG A 167 10.50 -3.67 -18.59
CA ARG A 167 11.69 -3.06 -17.99
C ARG A 167 12.72 -4.10 -17.59
N PHE A 168 13.05 -5.01 -18.49
CA PHE A 168 14.02 -6.07 -18.21
C PHE A 168 15.41 -5.47 -17.94
N GLU A 169 15.68 -5.13 -16.68
CA GLU A 169 17.00 -4.76 -16.16
C GLU A 169 17.48 -5.87 -15.22
N PRO A 170 18.79 -6.23 -15.20
CA PRO A 170 19.31 -7.38 -14.47
C PRO A 170 19.13 -7.31 -12.94
N PHE A 171 18.78 -6.16 -12.37
CA PHE A 171 18.36 -5.98 -10.99
C PHE A 171 17.02 -5.22 -10.94
N ASN A 172 15.94 -5.93 -11.19
CA ASN A 172 14.61 -5.34 -11.18
C ASN A 172 14.02 -5.42 -9.76
N TYR A 173 14.10 -4.32 -9.00
CA TYR A 173 13.59 -4.22 -7.63
C TYR A 173 12.08 -4.47 -7.56
N GLU A 174 11.33 -4.04 -8.58
CA GLU A 174 9.89 -4.28 -8.67
C GLU A 174 9.57 -5.77 -8.80
N LEU A 175 10.39 -6.55 -9.54
CA LEU A 175 10.21 -7.99 -9.66
C LEU A 175 10.39 -8.69 -8.31
N VAL A 176 11.41 -8.32 -7.55
CA VAL A 176 11.65 -8.88 -6.21
C VAL A 176 10.51 -8.53 -5.28
N SER A 177 10.04 -7.29 -5.28
CA SER A 177 8.89 -6.87 -4.48
C SER A 177 7.61 -7.56 -4.92
N PHE A 178 7.41 -7.76 -6.21
CA PHE A 178 6.28 -8.52 -6.75
C PHE A 178 6.30 -9.95 -6.24
N GLN A 179 7.45 -10.63 -6.32
CA GLN A 179 7.60 -12.00 -5.82
C GLN A 179 7.35 -12.08 -4.30
N LEU A 180 7.89 -11.14 -3.53
CA LEU A 180 7.64 -11.07 -2.09
C LEU A 180 6.17 -10.76 -1.78
N GLY A 181 5.52 -9.93 -2.59
CA GLY A 181 4.08 -9.64 -2.47
C GLY A 181 3.19 -10.83 -2.78
N MET A 182 3.59 -11.68 -3.73
CA MET A 182 2.86 -12.90 -4.12
C MET A 182 2.84 -13.98 -3.04
N ILE A 183 3.78 -13.95 -2.09
CA ILE A 183 3.77 -14.87 -0.94
C ILE A 183 2.55 -14.62 -0.02
N PHE A 184 1.89 -13.46 -0.19
CA PHE A 184 0.72 -13.04 0.58
C PHE A 184 -0.63 -13.34 -0.09
N LEU A 185 -0.65 -13.72 -1.32
CA LEU A 185 -1.85 -14.16 -2.05
C LEU A 185 -2.14 -15.62 -1.81
#